data_01e609a8982b3cbfd69f9f42c30767c0
#
_entry.id   01e609a8982b3cbfd69f9f42c30767c0
#
_cell.length_a   1.000
_cell.length_b   1.000
_cell.length_c   1.000
_cell.angle_alpha   90.00
_cell.angle_beta   90.00
_cell.angle_gamma   90.00
#
_symmetry.space_group_name_H-M   'P 1'
#
loop_
_entity.id
_entity.type
_entity.pdbx_description
1 polymer ?
#
loop_
_entity_poly.entity_id
_entity_poly.type
_entity_poly.pdbx_seq_one_letter_code
_entity_poly.pdbx_strand_id
1 'polypeptide(L)'
;MAEGGSERNRHHTNNLQGLLRLAVEAGSVGDTAPELHPMPEDRRQWLQDALSDVFNGQLDEVKQIKDCLQILNETSEDDLNEDGRRSNALDTVADLCENLDNARDFCKLAGMQMVVEHFLECPDPELRWRTAHLIGTCSQNNPFVQEHVLNLGTMPKLLELLNGDSNDMVRIKALFAVSCLVREQEAGLLEFVDHDGFSVLMRAMQSGIEKLKVKAAFLLQNLLISNPEHKGADSRWEAVPHRSLVPNVLCSMGMVQQLVSLIQTEHDPFHEHVLGALCSLVTEFPRGVRQCQERQLGLEDILIERSRMLKDQEEFQEELEFCEQLLRICFSQPEENGMDR
;
A
#
# COMPACT_ATOMS: atom_id res chain seq x y z
N MET A 1 12.64 -30.69 32.60
CA MET A 1 12.71 -29.34 33.17
C MET A 1 12.40 -28.39 32.04
N ALA A 2 11.18 -28.02 32.09
CA ALA A 2 10.48 -27.13 31.20
C ALA A 2 10.51 -25.75 31.85
N GLU A 3 10.68 -24.73 31.03
CA GLU A 3 10.06 -23.42 31.19
C GLU A 3 10.48 -22.56 30.00
N GLY A 4 9.54 -22.17 29.16
CA GLY A 4 9.80 -21.34 28.01
C GLY A 4 8.57 -21.24 27.11
N GLY A 5 7.54 -20.67 27.60
CA GLY A 5 6.37 -20.44 26.77
C GLY A 5 5.42 -19.53 27.48
N SER A 6 5.45 -18.24 27.25
CA SER A 6 4.30 -17.35 27.40
C SER A 6 4.69 -15.87 27.30
N GLU A 7 5.10 -15.40 26.15
CA GLU A 7 5.24 -13.95 25.92
C GLU A 7 4.68 -13.45 24.58
N ARG A 8 3.99 -14.28 23.81
CA ARG A 8 3.48 -13.85 22.48
C ARG A 8 1.99 -13.46 22.44
N ASN A 9 1.34 -13.24 23.55
CA ASN A 9 -0.12 -13.04 23.53
C ASN A 9 -0.59 -11.78 24.26
N ARG A 10 0.25 -10.74 24.42
CA ARG A 10 -0.15 -9.49 25.08
C ARG A 10 -0.50 -8.33 24.17
N HIS A 11 -0.32 -8.45 22.84
CA HIS A 11 -0.54 -7.31 21.92
C HIS A 11 -1.93 -7.24 21.27
N HIS A 12 -2.87 -8.16 21.53
CA HIS A 12 -4.17 -8.17 20.84
C HIS A 12 -5.37 -7.69 21.65
N THR A 13 -5.20 -7.23 22.87
CA THR A 13 -6.34 -6.86 23.74
C THR A 13 -6.51 -5.36 23.96
N ASN A 14 -5.66 -4.51 23.45
CA ASN A 14 -5.70 -3.06 23.69
C ASN A 14 -6.51 -2.26 22.67
N ASN A 15 -7.27 -2.92 21.81
CA ASN A 15 -8.10 -2.24 20.80
C ASN A 15 -9.59 -2.33 21.22
N LEU A 16 -10.29 -1.21 21.18
CA LEU A 16 -11.73 -1.11 21.46
C LEU A 16 -12.55 -2.12 20.64
N GLN A 17 -12.13 -2.41 19.40
CA GLN A 17 -12.71 -3.43 18.54
C GLN A 17 -12.48 -4.84 19.09
N GLY A 18 -11.31 -5.12 19.66
CA GLY A 18 -11.02 -6.41 20.33
C GLY A 18 -11.88 -6.63 21.56
N LEU A 19 -12.09 -5.59 22.37
CA LEU A 19 -12.99 -5.62 23.54
C LEU A 19 -14.46 -5.76 23.11
N LEU A 20 -14.89 -5.06 22.06
CA LEU A 20 -16.24 -5.18 21.52
C LEU A 20 -16.48 -6.59 20.96
N ARG A 21 -15.50 -7.17 20.27
CA ARG A 21 -15.56 -8.54 19.74
C ARG A 21 -15.65 -9.58 20.88
N LEU A 22 -14.84 -9.41 21.92
CA LEU A 22 -14.89 -10.24 23.13
C LEU A 22 -16.23 -10.11 23.86
N ALA A 23 -16.80 -8.90 23.92
CA ALA A 23 -18.11 -8.67 24.52
C ALA A 23 -19.25 -9.30 23.70
N VAL A 24 -19.17 -9.23 22.36
CA VAL A 24 -20.11 -9.87 21.43
C VAL A 24 -19.99 -11.40 21.48
N GLU A 25 -18.76 -11.95 21.47
CA GLU A 25 -18.53 -13.40 21.59
C GLU A 25 -18.99 -13.95 22.95
N ALA A 26 -18.79 -13.23 24.05
CA ALA A 26 -19.26 -13.59 25.34
C ALA A 26 -20.81 -13.48 25.50
N GLY A 27 -21.47 -12.67 24.65
CA GLY A 27 -22.90 -12.50 24.57
C GLY A 27 -23.64 -13.52 23.69
N SER A 28 -22.92 -14.22 22.80
CA SER A 28 -23.53 -15.07 21.76
C SER A 28 -23.72 -16.54 22.15
N VAL A 29 -23.48 -16.91 23.39
CA VAL A 29 -23.71 -18.30 23.88
C VAL A 29 -25.09 -18.42 24.51
N GLY A 30 -26.11 -18.66 23.65
CA GLY A 30 -27.44 -19.02 24.14
C GLY A 30 -28.56 -18.63 23.19
N ASP A 31 -29.12 -19.62 22.54
CA ASP A 31 -30.27 -19.55 21.62
C ASP A 31 -31.59 -19.47 22.37
N THR A 32 -31.81 -18.38 23.09
CA THR A 32 -33.16 -18.02 23.65
C THR A 32 -33.21 -16.50 23.82
N ALA A 33 -34.33 -15.88 23.47
CA ALA A 33 -34.55 -14.44 23.62
C ALA A 33 -34.18 -13.98 25.04
N PRO A 34 -33.27 -12.99 25.19
CA PRO A 34 -32.79 -12.65 26.53
C PRO A 34 -33.85 -11.89 27.30
N GLU A 35 -34.29 -12.46 28.40
CA GLU A 35 -34.81 -11.63 29.50
C GLU A 35 -33.68 -10.68 29.91
N LEU A 36 -33.94 -9.38 29.87
CA LEU A 36 -33.00 -8.34 30.27
C LEU A 36 -32.71 -8.43 31.77
N HIS A 37 -31.88 -9.38 32.15
CA HIS A 37 -31.32 -9.39 33.49
C HIS A 37 -30.24 -8.32 33.63
N PRO A 38 -30.26 -7.50 34.69
CA PRO A 38 -29.17 -6.55 34.93
C PRO A 38 -27.85 -7.30 35.03
N MET A 39 -26.82 -6.76 34.35
CA MET A 39 -25.48 -7.36 34.33
C MET A 39 -24.97 -7.57 35.76
N PRO A 40 -24.44 -8.76 36.11
CA PRO A 40 -23.82 -9.00 37.40
C PRO A 40 -22.77 -7.94 37.74
N GLU A 41 -22.72 -7.53 39.01
CA GLU A 41 -21.85 -6.46 39.50
C GLU A 41 -20.37 -6.73 39.17
N ASP A 42 -19.90 -7.97 39.38
CA ASP A 42 -18.52 -8.38 39.06
C ASP A 42 -18.16 -8.20 37.58
N ARG A 43 -19.13 -8.46 36.69
CA ARG A 43 -18.95 -8.30 35.25
C ARG A 43 -18.95 -6.82 34.85
N ARG A 44 -19.77 -6.01 35.52
CA ARG A 44 -19.79 -4.56 35.32
C ARG A 44 -18.50 -3.92 35.79
N GLN A 45 -17.99 -4.32 36.95
CA GLN A 45 -16.72 -3.87 37.50
C GLN A 45 -15.56 -4.23 36.56
N TRP A 46 -15.51 -5.50 36.14
CA TRP A 46 -14.49 -5.96 35.18
C TRP A 46 -14.52 -5.15 33.88
N LEU A 47 -15.68 -4.86 33.31
CA LEU A 47 -15.81 -4.02 32.10
C LEU A 47 -15.39 -2.59 32.37
N GLN A 48 -15.71 -2.02 33.53
CA GLN A 48 -15.24 -0.67 33.88
C GLN A 48 -13.73 -0.61 34.04
N ASP A 49 -13.13 -1.59 34.68
CA ASP A 49 -11.68 -1.66 34.86
C ASP A 49 -10.99 -1.84 33.48
N ALA A 50 -11.47 -2.76 32.65
CA ALA A 50 -10.93 -2.98 31.31
C ALA A 50 -11.07 -1.75 30.38
N LEU A 51 -12.21 -1.04 30.46
CA LEU A 51 -12.38 0.23 29.74
C LEU A 51 -11.45 1.32 30.27
N SER A 52 -11.31 1.42 31.59
CA SER A 52 -10.40 2.39 32.23
C SER A 52 -8.95 2.16 31.78
N ASP A 53 -8.49 0.91 31.75
CA ASP A 53 -7.15 0.57 31.30
C ASP A 53 -6.91 0.93 29.83
N VAL A 54 -7.89 0.69 28.96
CA VAL A 54 -7.84 1.09 27.54
C VAL A 54 -7.79 2.61 27.39
N PHE A 55 -8.65 3.35 28.11
CA PHE A 55 -8.65 4.81 28.06
C PHE A 55 -7.37 5.40 28.63
N ASN A 56 -6.83 4.85 29.70
CA ASN A 56 -5.55 5.32 30.25
C ASN A 56 -4.40 5.05 29.32
N GLY A 57 -4.36 3.85 28.67
CA GLY A 57 -3.35 3.53 27.65
C GLY A 57 -3.41 4.48 26.45
N GLN A 58 -4.59 4.77 25.92
CA GLN A 58 -4.77 5.71 24.80
C GLN A 58 -4.40 7.15 25.17
N LEU A 59 -4.70 7.61 26.38
CA LEU A 59 -4.29 8.93 26.88
C LEU A 59 -2.76 9.04 27.01
N ASP A 60 -2.10 7.95 27.36
CA ASP A 60 -0.63 7.89 27.43
C ASP A 60 0.00 7.94 26.03
N GLU A 61 -0.55 7.21 25.05
CA GLU A 61 -0.09 7.25 23.65
C GLU A 61 -0.23 8.65 23.03
N VAL A 62 -1.36 9.33 23.23
CA VAL A 62 -1.55 10.72 22.77
C VAL A 62 -0.58 11.67 23.44
N LYS A 63 -0.25 11.45 24.72
CA LYS A 63 0.77 12.22 25.41
C LYS A 63 2.15 11.99 24.79
N GLN A 64 2.52 10.74 24.53
CA GLN A 64 3.79 10.41 23.86
C GLN A 64 3.88 11.05 22.47
N ILE A 65 2.80 11.07 21.69
CA ILE A 65 2.75 11.78 20.40
C ILE A 65 3.04 13.29 20.61
N LYS A 66 2.44 13.93 21.63
CA LYS A 66 2.69 15.35 21.92
C LYS A 66 4.13 15.61 22.35
N ASP A 67 4.70 14.72 23.16
CA ASP A 67 6.10 14.84 23.60
C ASP A 67 7.05 14.70 22.39
N CYS A 68 6.77 13.77 21.47
CA CYS A 68 7.50 13.66 20.20
C CYS A 68 7.35 14.91 19.32
N LEU A 69 6.14 15.45 19.19
CA LEU A 69 5.89 16.69 18.45
C LEU A 69 6.65 17.87 19.04
N GLN A 70 6.80 17.93 20.35
CA GLN A 70 7.63 18.95 21.01
C GLN A 70 9.09 18.81 20.59
N ILE A 71 9.65 17.59 20.63
CA ILE A 71 11.04 17.31 20.19
C ILE A 71 11.24 17.70 18.72
N LEU A 72 10.29 17.36 17.85
CA LEU A 72 10.36 17.67 16.42
C LEU A 72 10.29 19.19 16.14
N ASN A 73 9.65 19.97 17.01
CA ASN A 73 9.47 21.41 16.87
C ASN A 73 10.57 22.24 17.57
N GLU A 74 11.40 21.62 18.39
CA GLU A 74 12.54 22.27 19.04
C GLU A 74 13.62 22.60 17.99
N THR A 75 14.03 23.86 17.93
CA THR A 75 15.17 24.32 17.13
C THR A 75 16.30 24.68 18.09
N SER A 76 17.23 23.77 18.28
CA SER A 76 18.41 23.98 19.11
C SER A 76 19.64 24.01 18.21
N GLU A 77 20.26 25.15 18.01
CA GLU A 77 21.46 25.33 17.19
C GLU A 77 22.73 24.68 17.77
N ASP A 78 22.70 24.26 19.05
CA ASP A 78 23.89 23.81 19.81
C ASP A 78 23.93 22.33 20.15
N ASP A 79 22.94 21.50 19.74
CA ASP A 79 22.88 20.08 20.12
C ASP A 79 23.39 19.17 19.00
N LEU A 80 24.64 18.71 19.11
CA LEU A 80 25.29 17.76 18.19
C LEU A 80 24.53 16.42 18.03
N ASN A 81 23.45 16.20 18.75
CA ASN A 81 22.63 14.98 18.73
C ASN A 81 21.16 15.26 18.36
N GLU A 82 20.85 16.45 17.84
CA GLU A 82 19.49 16.87 17.53
C GLU A 82 18.86 15.96 16.46
N ASP A 83 19.58 15.65 15.39
CA ASP A 83 19.10 14.80 14.30
C ASP A 83 18.80 13.37 14.78
N GLY A 84 19.58 12.82 15.71
CA GLY A 84 19.31 11.54 16.35
C GLY A 84 18.03 11.55 17.21
N ARG A 85 17.78 12.64 17.95
CA ARG A 85 16.55 12.81 18.75
C ARG A 85 15.31 12.95 17.86
N ARG A 86 15.39 13.72 16.77
CA ARG A 86 14.32 13.87 15.78
C ARG A 86 14.03 12.56 15.05
N SER A 87 15.07 11.84 14.64
CA SER A 87 14.93 10.51 14.02
C SER A 87 14.17 9.55 14.93
N ASN A 88 14.56 9.47 16.21
CA ASN A 88 13.88 8.61 17.18
C ASN A 88 12.44 9.07 17.45
N ALA A 89 12.17 10.36 17.47
CA ALA A 89 10.81 10.88 17.63
C ALA A 89 9.93 10.51 16.43
N LEU A 90 10.44 10.61 15.19
CA LEU A 90 9.71 10.18 13.99
C LEU A 90 9.42 8.68 14.01
N ASP A 91 10.40 7.85 14.39
CA ASP A 91 10.22 6.39 14.50
C ASP A 91 9.17 6.06 15.58
N THR A 92 9.24 6.70 16.77
CA THR A 92 8.25 6.51 17.84
C THR A 92 6.84 6.89 17.40
N VAL A 93 6.69 8.03 16.71
CA VAL A 93 5.37 8.46 16.19
C VAL A 93 4.87 7.47 15.13
N ALA A 94 5.75 6.95 14.26
CA ALA A 94 5.37 5.97 13.25
C ALA A 94 4.84 4.68 13.90
N ASP A 95 5.52 4.17 14.94
CA ASP A 95 5.10 2.98 15.69
C ASP A 95 3.75 3.21 16.39
N LEU A 96 3.55 4.37 17.03
CA LEU A 96 2.27 4.73 17.67
C LEU A 96 1.14 4.87 16.65
N CYS A 97 1.44 5.41 15.47
CA CYS A 97 0.47 5.65 14.39
C CYS A 97 0.15 4.41 13.55
N GLU A 98 0.71 3.22 13.83
CA GLU A 98 0.14 1.96 13.36
C GLU A 98 -1.30 1.79 13.87
N ASN A 99 -1.64 2.41 15.00
CA ASN A 99 -3.01 2.56 15.46
C ASN A 99 -3.71 3.68 14.68
N LEU A 100 -4.83 3.33 14.02
CA LEU A 100 -5.59 4.25 13.16
C LEU A 100 -6.12 5.50 13.91
N ASP A 101 -6.45 5.37 15.18
CA ASP A 101 -6.96 6.50 15.99
C ASP A 101 -5.82 7.45 16.35
N ASN A 102 -4.65 6.93 16.70
CA ASN A 102 -3.44 7.73 16.92
C ASN A 102 -3.02 8.48 15.66
N ALA A 103 -3.09 7.85 14.47
CA ALA A 103 -2.80 8.50 13.19
C ALA A 103 -3.75 9.68 12.93
N ARG A 104 -5.05 9.53 13.28
CA ARG A 104 -6.02 10.62 13.19
C ARG A 104 -5.73 11.72 14.19
N ASP A 105 -5.38 11.37 15.41
CA ASP A 105 -5.06 12.35 16.45
C ASP A 105 -3.75 13.10 16.12
N PHE A 106 -2.76 12.43 15.53
CA PHE A 106 -1.56 13.06 15.00
C PHE A 106 -1.89 14.13 13.94
N CYS A 107 -2.82 13.87 13.03
CA CYS A 107 -3.31 14.87 12.07
C CYS A 107 -4.03 16.04 12.77
N LYS A 108 -4.93 15.75 13.73
CA LYS A 108 -5.65 16.81 14.49
C LYS A 108 -4.72 17.69 15.31
N LEU A 109 -3.59 17.15 15.76
CA LEU A 109 -2.54 17.90 16.47
C LEU A 109 -1.62 18.70 15.53
N ALA A 110 -1.95 18.78 14.24
CA ALA A 110 -1.13 19.39 13.18
C ALA A 110 0.25 18.72 13.00
N GLY A 111 0.44 17.51 13.53
CA GLY A 111 1.70 16.79 13.42
C GLY A 111 2.03 16.40 11.97
N MET A 112 1.04 15.95 11.20
CA MET A 112 1.22 15.60 9.80
C MET A 112 1.65 16.83 8.97
N GLN A 113 0.99 17.98 9.17
CA GLN A 113 1.37 19.22 8.50
C GLN A 113 2.83 19.60 8.83
N MET A 114 3.19 19.58 10.11
CA MET A 114 4.52 19.93 10.58
C MET A 114 5.61 19.04 9.95
N VAL A 115 5.43 17.71 9.92
CA VAL A 115 6.45 16.81 9.35
C VAL A 115 6.57 16.95 7.83
N VAL A 116 5.47 17.21 7.13
CA VAL A 116 5.48 17.46 5.67
C VAL A 116 6.20 18.77 5.33
N GLU A 117 5.98 19.82 6.10
CA GLU A 117 6.58 21.15 5.87
C GLU A 117 8.07 21.19 6.22
N HIS A 118 8.49 20.52 7.30
CA HIS A 118 9.85 20.70 7.83
C HIS A 118 10.80 19.55 7.49
N PHE A 119 10.31 18.31 7.32
CA PHE A 119 11.20 17.15 7.23
C PHE A 119 11.13 16.40 5.92
N LEU A 120 10.03 16.50 5.15
CA LEU A 120 9.90 15.72 3.91
C LEU A 120 10.93 16.12 2.84
N GLU A 121 11.31 17.40 2.80
CA GLU A 121 12.28 17.97 1.83
C GLU A 121 13.54 18.53 2.53
N CYS A 122 13.80 18.15 3.78
CA CYS A 122 14.97 18.64 4.52
C CYS A 122 16.28 18.07 3.95
N PRO A 123 17.45 18.68 4.25
CA PRO A 123 18.75 18.21 3.73
C PRO A 123 19.14 16.82 4.22
N ASP A 124 18.73 16.41 5.43
CA ASP A 124 19.08 15.11 6.00
C ASP A 124 18.23 13.98 5.43
N PRO A 125 18.81 13.00 4.71
CA PRO A 125 18.09 11.86 4.17
C PRO A 125 17.50 10.94 5.25
N GLU A 126 18.09 10.93 6.46
CA GLU A 126 17.59 10.13 7.57
C GLU A 126 16.22 10.65 8.06
N LEU A 127 16.03 11.95 8.09
CA LEU A 127 14.74 12.57 8.42
C LEU A 127 13.75 12.45 7.25
N ARG A 128 14.20 12.62 5.99
CA ARG A 128 13.33 12.49 4.81
C ARG A 128 12.68 11.12 4.71
N TRP A 129 13.47 10.04 4.80
CA TRP A 129 12.89 8.71 4.63
C TRP A 129 11.98 8.30 5.80
N ARG A 130 12.29 8.74 7.05
CA ARG A 130 11.41 8.51 8.20
C ARG A 130 10.09 9.25 8.06
N THR A 131 10.15 10.48 7.58
CA THR A 131 8.94 11.27 7.30
C THR A 131 8.09 10.61 6.22
N ALA A 132 8.68 10.18 5.10
CA ALA A 132 7.94 9.45 4.08
C ALA A 132 7.36 8.13 4.63
N HIS A 133 8.10 7.43 5.49
CA HIS A 133 7.61 6.21 6.17
C HIS A 133 6.41 6.53 7.08
N LEU A 134 6.52 7.54 7.93
CA LEU A 134 5.44 7.98 8.82
C LEU A 134 4.17 8.35 8.03
N ILE A 135 4.31 9.12 6.94
CA ILE A 135 3.19 9.46 6.06
C ILE A 135 2.49 8.20 5.54
N GLY A 136 3.27 7.23 5.04
CA GLY A 136 2.73 5.96 4.55
C GLY A 136 2.02 5.16 5.65
N THR A 137 2.65 5.01 6.82
CA THR A 137 2.10 4.28 7.97
C THR A 137 0.77 4.88 8.43
N CYS A 138 0.71 6.20 8.62
CA CYS A 138 -0.52 6.89 9.01
C CYS A 138 -1.64 6.77 7.97
N SER A 139 -1.28 6.74 6.68
CA SER A 139 -2.23 6.71 5.56
C SER A 139 -2.75 5.31 5.26
N GLN A 140 -2.08 4.25 5.74
CA GLN A 140 -2.44 2.88 5.42
C GLN A 140 -3.83 2.51 5.96
N ASN A 141 -4.77 2.21 5.05
CA ASN A 141 -6.15 1.86 5.38
C ASN A 141 -6.89 2.92 6.24
N ASN A 142 -6.51 4.19 6.12
CA ASN A 142 -7.08 5.29 6.88
C ASN A 142 -7.55 6.44 5.96
N PRO A 143 -8.78 6.39 5.42
CA PRO A 143 -9.29 7.39 4.47
C PRO A 143 -9.23 8.82 4.97
N PHE A 144 -9.45 9.04 6.27
CA PHE A 144 -9.35 10.38 6.87
C PHE A 144 -7.93 10.95 6.76
N VAL A 145 -6.91 10.12 7.04
CA VAL A 145 -5.52 10.55 6.96
C VAL A 145 -5.09 10.70 5.50
N GLN A 146 -5.51 9.79 4.61
CA GLN A 146 -5.23 9.89 3.16
C GLN A 146 -5.73 11.22 2.61
N GLU A 147 -6.99 11.59 2.88
CA GLU A 147 -7.55 12.87 2.45
C GLU A 147 -6.79 14.05 3.06
N HIS A 148 -6.47 13.98 4.35
CA HIS A 148 -5.70 15.03 5.02
C HIS A 148 -4.32 15.24 4.40
N VAL A 149 -3.58 14.16 4.11
CA VAL A 149 -2.25 14.20 3.48
C VAL A 149 -2.32 14.75 2.04
N LEU A 150 -3.31 14.34 1.25
CA LEU A 150 -3.52 14.87 -0.10
C LEU A 150 -3.81 16.38 -0.07
N ASN A 151 -4.67 16.83 0.84
CA ASN A 151 -4.98 18.26 1.01
C ASN A 151 -3.75 19.12 1.41
N LEU A 152 -2.69 18.53 1.94
CA LEU A 152 -1.40 19.19 2.19
C LEU A 152 -0.51 19.31 0.92
N GLY A 153 -0.98 18.83 -0.23
CA GLY A 153 -0.20 18.83 -1.47
C GLY A 153 1.03 17.93 -1.40
N THR A 154 0.94 16.80 -0.72
CA THR A 154 2.08 15.92 -0.45
C THR A 154 2.42 15.02 -1.64
N MET A 155 1.45 14.69 -2.52
CA MET A 155 1.67 13.78 -3.65
C MET A 155 2.81 14.21 -4.58
N PRO A 156 2.87 15.45 -5.10
CA PRO A 156 3.98 15.86 -5.97
C PRO A 156 5.34 15.78 -5.28
N LYS A 157 5.44 16.12 -3.99
CA LYS A 157 6.69 16.02 -3.22
C LYS A 157 7.16 14.57 -3.08
N LEU A 158 6.26 13.64 -2.77
CA LEU A 158 6.57 12.21 -2.70
C LEU A 158 7.00 11.64 -4.06
N LEU A 159 6.37 12.07 -5.15
CA LEU A 159 6.75 11.67 -6.50
C LEU A 159 8.12 12.23 -6.90
N GLU A 160 8.48 13.44 -6.49
CA GLU A 160 9.80 14.01 -6.70
C GLU A 160 10.88 13.23 -5.95
N LEU A 161 10.67 12.94 -4.66
CA LEU A 161 11.57 12.09 -3.87
C LEU A 161 11.72 10.69 -4.47
N LEU A 162 10.63 10.05 -4.86
CA LEU A 162 10.65 8.74 -5.50
C LEU A 162 11.46 8.77 -6.81
N ASN A 163 11.29 9.81 -7.60
CA ASN A 163 11.91 9.93 -8.91
C ASN A 163 13.42 10.17 -8.84
N GLY A 164 13.90 10.99 -7.91
CA GLY A 164 15.23 11.56 -8.00
C GLY A 164 16.04 11.70 -6.72
N ASP A 165 15.54 11.28 -5.54
CA ASP A 165 16.37 11.38 -4.33
C ASP A 165 17.64 10.55 -4.45
N SER A 166 18.75 11.11 -3.97
CA SER A 166 20.05 10.45 -3.99
C SER A 166 20.16 9.27 -3.02
N ASN A 167 19.25 9.19 -2.03
CA ASN A 167 19.23 8.13 -1.03
C ASN A 167 18.16 7.09 -1.39
N ASP A 168 18.59 5.83 -1.55
CA ASP A 168 17.73 4.71 -1.95
C ASP A 168 16.58 4.47 -0.96
N MET A 169 16.83 4.67 0.35
CA MET A 169 15.81 4.47 1.37
C MET A 169 14.71 5.54 1.27
N VAL A 170 15.07 6.78 0.96
CA VAL A 170 14.09 7.85 0.71
C VAL A 170 13.19 7.46 -0.47
N ARG A 171 13.76 7.01 -1.59
CA ARG A 171 13.00 6.56 -2.76
C ARG A 171 12.04 5.40 -2.42
N ILE A 172 12.52 4.40 -1.69
CA ILE A 172 11.73 3.23 -1.29
C ILE A 172 10.57 3.65 -0.37
N LYS A 173 10.81 4.55 0.60
CA LYS A 173 9.78 4.99 1.54
C LYS A 173 8.81 6.00 0.92
N ALA A 174 9.27 6.83 -0.02
CA ALA A 174 8.38 7.65 -0.84
C ALA A 174 7.42 6.79 -1.67
N LEU A 175 7.91 5.72 -2.32
CA LEU A 175 7.04 4.76 -3.01
C LEU A 175 6.03 4.11 -2.06
N PHE A 176 6.45 3.75 -0.85
CA PHE A 176 5.54 3.19 0.16
C PHE A 176 4.42 4.18 0.50
N ALA A 177 4.76 5.45 0.77
CA ALA A 177 3.78 6.50 1.05
C ALA A 177 2.83 6.72 -0.14
N VAL A 178 3.35 6.83 -1.35
CA VAL A 178 2.54 6.93 -2.58
C VAL A 178 1.59 5.74 -2.68
N SER A 179 2.07 4.51 -2.45
CA SER A 179 1.24 3.30 -2.53
C SER A 179 0.08 3.31 -1.52
N CYS A 180 0.29 3.87 -0.33
CA CYS A 180 -0.76 4.02 0.68
C CYS A 180 -1.79 5.11 0.34
N LEU A 181 -1.41 6.10 -0.48
CA LEU A 181 -2.30 7.19 -0.88
C LEU A 181 -3.14 6.88 -2.12
N VAL A 182 -2.67 5.97 -3.01
CA VAL A 182 -3.34 5.69 -4.29
C VAL A 182 -4.21 4.45 -4.26
N ARG A 183 -3.95 3.49 -3.36
CA ARG A 183 -4.74 2.26 -3.26
C ARG A 183 -6.08 2.53 -2.58
N GLU A 184 -7.18 2.14 -3.24
CA GLU A 184 -8.55 2.30 -2.74
C GLU A 184 -8.93 3.76 -2.41
N GLN A 185 -8.17 4.73 -2.94
CA GLN A 185 -8.40 6.17 -2.76
C GLN A 185 -8.42 6.87 -4.12
N GLU A 186 -9.62 7.26 -4.56
CA GLU A 186 -9.83 7.88 -5.86
C GLU A 186 -9.07 9.20 -6.03
N ALA A 187 -9.18 10.10 -5.04
CA ALA A 187 -8.51 11.39 -5.10
C ALA A 187 -6.99 11.22 -5.20
N GLY A 188 -6.41 10.27 -4.44
CA GLY A 188 -4.99 9.96 -4.52
C GLY A 188 -4.57 9.41 -5.89
N LEU A 189 -5.39 8.55 -6.50
CA LEU A 189 -5.12 8.03 -7.83
C LEU A 189 -5.20 9.14 -8.90
N LEU A 190 -6.17 10.05 -8.81
CA LEU A 190 -6.28 11.19 -9.73
C LEU A 190 -5.07 12.12 -9.61
N GLU A 191 -4.67 12.52 -8.40
CA GLU A 191 -3.45 13.32 -8.21
C GLU A 191 -2.20 12.61 -8.72
N PHE A 192 -2.08 11.30 -8.49
CA PHE A 192 -0.98 10.50 -9.03
C PHE A 192 -0.92 10.55 -10.56
N VAL A 193 -2.07 10.45 -11.24
CA VAL A 193 -2.15 10.56 -12.70
C VAL A 193 -1.81 11.97 -13.17
N ASP A 194 -2.37 12.99 -12.53
CA ASP A 194 -2.18 14.41 -12.88
C ASP A 194 -0.72 14.86 -12.73
N HIS A 195 0.02 14.25 -11.82
CA HIS A 195 1.45 14.50 -11.59
C HIS A 195 2.38 13.49 -12.29
N ASP A 196 1.92 12.85 -13.37
CA ASP A 196 2.74 11.90 -14.18
C ASP A 196 3.31 10.72 -13.37
N GLY A 197 2.58 10.26 -12.37
CA GLY A 197 3.01 9.23 -11.44
C GLY A 197 3.35 7.90 -12.12
N PHE A 198 2.67 7.54 -13.22
CA PHE A 198 3.00 6.31 -13.96
C PHE A 198 4.38 6.37 -14.63
N SER A 199 4.80 7.53 -15.14
CA SER A 199 6.17 7.69 -15.67
C SER A 199 7.21 7.60 -14.56
N VAL A 200 6.92 8.15 -13.37
CA VAL A 200 7.78 8.02 -12.18
C VAL A 200 7.89 6.55 -11.77
N LEU A 201 6.76 5.84 -11.74
CA LEU A 201 6.72 4.42 -11.40
C LEU A 201 7.52 3.56 -12.40
N MET A 202 7.41 3.86 -13.69
CA MET A 202 8.20 3.19 -14.72
C MET A 202 9.71 3.42 -14.54
N ARG A 203 10.14 4.65 -14.24
CA ARG A 203 11.56 4.92 -13.94
C ARG A 203 12.03 4.22 -12.67
N ALA A 204 11.15 4.05 -11.68
CA ALA A 204 11.46 3.26 -10.48
C ALA A 204 11.67 1.77 -10.81
N MET A 205 10.87 1.19 -11.71
CA MET A 205 11.06 -0.19 -12.19
C MET A 205 12.34 -0.37 -13.01
N GLN A 206 12.82 0.67 -13.67
CA GLN A 206 14.07 0.68 -14.45
C GLN A 206 15.31 0.99 -13.61
N SER A 207 15.14 1.28 -12.32
CA SER A 207 16.26 1.63 -11.42
C SER A 207 17.13 0.41 -11.08
N GLY A 208 18.36 0.65 -10.66
CA GLY A 208 19.25 -0.39 -10.11
C GLY A 208 18.93 -0.83 -8.69
N ILE A 209 17.86 -0.30 -8.07
CA ILE A 209 17.50 -0.57 -6.68
C ILE A 209 16.48 -1.71 -6.65
N GLU A 210 16.91 -2.94 -6.31
CA GLU A 210 16.08 -4.14 -6.34
C GLU A 210 14.75 -4.00 -5.60
N LYS A 211 14.80 -3.55 -4.35
CA LYS A 211 13.56 -3.34 -3.57
C LYS A 211 12.60 -2.35 -4.21
N LEU A 212 13.14 -1.34 -4.88
CA LEU A 212 12.33 -0.31 -5.54
C LEU A 212 11.66 -0.87 -6.79
N LYS A 213 12.39 -1.64 -7.61
CA LYS A 213 11.87 -2.31 -8.81
C LYS A 213 10.67 -3.20 -8.47
N VAL A 214 10.88 -4.14 -7.53
CA VAL A 214 9.84 -5.09 -7.11
C VAL A 214 8.60 -4.37 -6.58
N LYS A 215 8.78 -3.40 -5.67
CA LYS A 215 7.66 -2.65 -5.09
C LYS A 215 6.92 -1.79 -6.11
N ALA A 216 7.65 -1.22 -7.09
CA ALA A 216 7.04 -0.42 -8.15
C ALA A 216 6.22 -1.30 -9.10
N ALA A 217 6.75 -2.45 -9.52
CA ALA A 217 6.02 -3.40 -10.36
C ALA A 217 4.78 -3.96 -9.64
N PHE A 218 4.91 -4.30 -8.36
CA PHE A 218 3.79 -4.73 -7.53
C PHE A 218 2.70 -3.64 -7.38
N LEU A 219 3.08 -2.38 -7.19
CA LEU A 219 2.11 -1.29 -7.15
C LEU A 219 1.38 -1.15 -8.49
N LEU A 220 2.10 -1.18 -9.61
CA LEU A 220 1.50 -1.09 -10.95
C LEU A 220 0.49 -2.23 -11.16
N GLN A 221 0.88 -3.47 -10.86
CA GLN A 221 -0.01 -4.63 -10.94
C GLN A 221 -1.29 -4.41 -10.12
N ASN A 222 -1.16 -3.97 -8.86
CA ASN A 222 -2.32 -3.73 -7.99
C ASN A 222 -3.24 -2.63 -8.52
N LEU A 223 -2.70 -1.53 -9.05
CA LEU A 223 -3.51 -0.45 -9.63
C LEU A 223 -4.31 -0.91 -10.85
N LEU A 224 -3.80 -1.91 -11.59
CA LEU A 224 -4.49 -2.52 -12.72
C LEU A 224 -5.53 -3.57 -12.33
N ILE A 225 -5.25 -4.34 -11.28
CA ILE A 225 -6.14 -5.39 -10.76
C ILE A 225 -7.32 -4.81 -9.98
N SER A 226 -7.27 -3.54 -9.53
CA SER A 226 -8.27 -2.92 -8.65
C SER A 226 -9.70 -3.35 -9.00
N ASN A 227 -10.13 -4.45 -8.34
CA ASN A 227 -11.38 -5.15 -8.62
C ASN A 227 -12.57 -4.42 -7.99
N PRO A 228 -13.64 -4.17 -8.73
CA PRO A 228 -14.87 -3.62 -8.18
C PRO A 228 -15.65 -4.60 -7.29
N GLU A 229 -15.25 -5.87 -7.18
CA GLU A 229 -16.02 -6.91 -6.48
C GLU A 229 -15.96 -6.83 -4.94
N HIS A 230 -15.03 -6.08 -4.36
CA HIS A 230 -15.03 -5.81 -2.92
C HIS A 230 -15.94 -4.63 -2.52
N LYS A 231 -16.78 -4.16 -3.42
CA LYS A 231 -17.74 -3.09 -3.14
C LYS A 231 -18.95 -3.66 -2.42
N GLY A 232 -18.90 -3.61 -1.08
CA GLY A 232 -20.13 -3.59 -0.31
C GLY A 232 -20.99 -2.42 -0.80
N ALA A 233 -22.19 -2.75 -1.20
CA ALA A 233 -23.46 -2.01 -1.35
C ALA A 233 -23.51 -0.47 -1.27
N ASP A 234 -22.46 0.29 -1.54
CA ASP A 234 -22.54 1.76 -1.63
C ASP A 234 -22.47 2.18 -3.10
N SER A 235 -23.65 2.36 -3.67
CA SER A 235 -23.94 2.64 -5.09
C SER A 235 -23.33 3.95 -5.63
N ARG A 236 -22.41 4.57 -4.92
CA ARG A 236 -21.76 5.82 -5.32
C ARG A 236 -20.64 5.62 -6.36
N TRP A 237 -20.16 4.37 -6.53
CA TRP A 237 -19.05 4.01 -7.42
C TRP A 237 -19.47 3.60 -8.84
N GLU A 238 -20.79 3.48 -9.12
CA GLU A 238 -21.30 3.06 -10.43
C GLU A 238 -21.14 4.11 -11.54
N ALA A 239 -20.83 5.37 -11.19
CA ALA A 239 -20.87 6.48 -12.13
C ALA A 239 -19.50 6.93 -12.67
N VAL A 240 -18.37 6.34 -12.26
CA VAL A 240 -17.03 6.79 -12.68
C VAL A 240 -16.35 5.74 -13.55
N PRO A 241 -15.89 6.09 -14.76
CA PRO A 241 -15.28 5.15 -15.70
C PRO A 241 -13.82 4.76 -15.33
N HIS A 242 -13.52 4.57 -14.04
CA HIS A 242 -12.17 4.27 -13.54
C HIS A 242 -11.58 2.97 -14.10
N ARG A 243 -12.40 1.97 -14.36
CA ARG A 243 -11.96 0.70 -14.93
C ARG A 243 -11.25 0.86 -16.28
N SER A 244 -11.54 1.96 -17.01
CA SER A 244 -10.92 2.27 -18.29
C SER A 244 -9.87 3.40 -18.22
N LEU A 245 -9.82 4.19 -17.13
CA LEU A 245 -8.90 5.33 -17.03
C LEU A 245 -7.45 4.86 -17.01
N VAL A 246 -7.09 4.03 -16.03
CA VAL A 246 -5.71 3.57 -15.83
C VAL A 246 -5.20 2.79 -17.06
N PRO A 247 -5.87 1.74 -17.57
CA PRO A 247 -5.42 1.05 -18.77
C PRO A 247 -5.34 1.96 -20.01
N ASN A 248 -6.27 2.92 -20.18
CA ASN A 248 -6.23 3.85 -21.30
C ASN A 248 -5.01 4.79 -21.24
N VAL A 249 -4.73 5.36 -20.07
CA VAL A 249 -3.56 6.20 -19.85
C VAL A 249 -2.29 5.41 -20.14
N LEU A 250 -2.14 4.23 -19.56
CA LEU A 250 -0.95 3.39 -19.73
C LEU A 250 -0.73 2.98 -21.18
N CYS A 251 -1.78 2.55 -21.88
CA CYS A 251 -1.66 2.23 -23.31
C CYS A 251 -1.33 3.44 -24.17
N SER A 252 -1.76 4.66 -23.79
CA SER A 252 -1.42 5.89 -24.52
C SER A 252 0.05 6.30 -24.30
N MET A 253 0.64 5.93 -23.17
CA MET A 253 2.04 6.20 -22.81
C MET A 253 3.04 5.18 -23.38
N GLY A 254 2.59 4.17 -24.14
CA GLY A 254 3.47 3.09 -24.62
C GLY A 254 3.96 2.18 -23.50
N MET A 255 3.16 2.01 -22.46
CA MET A 255 3.53 1.22 -21.29
C MET A 255 3.76 -0.26 -21.62
N VAL A 256 3.00 -0.82 -22.56
CA VAL A 256 3.16 -2.23 -22.99
C VAL A 256 4.59 -2.45 -23.52
N GLN A 257 5.08 -1.56 -24.41
CA GLN A 257 6.43 -1.66 -24.96
C GLN A 257 7.50 -1.58 -23.84
N GLN A 258 7.30 -0.70 -22.88
CA GLN A 258 8.23 -0.53 -21.77
C GLN A 258 8.21 -1.75 -20.82
N LEU A 259 7.05 -2.31 -20.48
CA LEU A 259 6.94 -3.51 -19.66
C LEU A 259 7.56 -4.73 -20.37
N VAL A 260 7.32 -4.89 -21.67
CA VAL A 260 7.96 -5.96 -22.46
C VAL A 260 9.48 -5.82 -22.44
N SER A 261 10.01 -4.60 -22.53
CA SER A 261 11.48 -4.39 -22.48
C SER A 261 12.09 -4.81 -21.13
N LEU A 262 11.33 -4.71 -20.03
CA LEU A 262 11.81 -5.14 -18.71
C LEU A 262 11.96 -6.67 -18.62
N ILE A 263 11.07 -7.43 -19.24
CA ILE A 263 11.12 -8.90 -19.22
C ILE A 263 12.06 -9.50 -20.26
N GLN A 264 12.64 -8.70 -21.15
CA GLN A 264 13.67 -9.14 -22.12
C GLN A 264 15.04 -9.32 -21.46
N THR A 265 15.23 -8.89 -20.24
CA THR A 265 16.45 -9.04 -19.47
C THR A 265 16.59 -10.44 -18.87
N GLU A 266 17.74 -10.73 -18.26
CA GLU A 266 17.95 -11.94 -17.46
C GLU A 266 16.83 -12.11 -16.42
N HIS A 267 16.48 -13.35 -16.09
CA HIS A 267 15.39 -13.62 -15.15
C HIS A 267 15.60 -12.92 -13.80
N ASP A 268 14.57 -12.23 -13.32
CA ASP A 268 14.57 -11.44 -12.08
C ASP A 268 13.20 -11.64 -11.40
N PRO A 269 13.13 -11.84 -10.08
CA PRO A 269 11.88 -12.06 -9.37
C PRO A 269 10.81 -10.98 -9.58
N PHE A 270 11.19 -9.75 -9.95
CA PHE A 270 10.19 -8.71 -10.23
C PHE A 270 9.42 -8.93 -11.54
N HIS A 271 9.90 -9.82 -12.44
CA HIS A 271 9.23 -10.12 -13.71
C HIS A 271 7.83 -10.71 -13.54
N GLU A 272 7.59 -11.45 -12.47
CA GLU A 272 6.25 -11.93 -12.09
C GLU A 272 5.25 -10.78 -12.03
N HIS A 273 5.58 -9.70 -11.31
CA HIS A 273 4.70 -8.53 -11.19
C HIS A 273 4.56 -7.75 -12.50
N VAL A 274 5.61 -7.72 -13.32
CA VAL A 274 5.56 -7.10 -14.67
C VAL A 274 4.63 -7.90 -15.58
N LEU A 275 4.72 -9.22 -15.57
CA LEU A 275 3.83 -10.10 -16.33
C LEU A 275 2.39 -10.03 -15.83
N GLY A 276 2.18 -9.99 -14.51
CA GLY A 276 0.88 -9.75 -13.91
C GLY A 276 0.27 -8.41 -14.33
N ALA A 277 1.06 -7.34 -14.39
CA ALA A 277 0.64 -6.05 -14.91
C ALA A 277 0.26 -6.11 -16.41
N LEU A 278 1.05 -6.82 -17.23
CA LEU A 278 0.72 -7.06 -18.64
C LEU A 278 -0.58 -7.85 -18.79
N CYS A 279 -0.78 -8.92 -18.01
CA CYS A 279 -2.03 -9.69 -17.99
C CYS A 279 -3.22 -8.78 -17.69
N SER A 280 -3.10 -7.91 -16.68
CA SER A 280 -4.17 -6.99 -16.31
C SER A 280 -4.45 -5.94 -17.41
N LEU A 281 -3.42 -5.50 -18.13
CA LEU A 281 -3.57 -4.58 -19.26
C LEU A 281 -4.25 -5.19 -20.47
N VAL A 282 -4.14 -6.51 -20.69
CA VAL A 282 -4.75 -7.18 -21.84
C VAL A 282 -6.12 -7.77 -21.52
N THR A 283 -6.41 -8.03 -20.26
CA THR A 283 -7.68 -8.57 -19.81
C THR A 283 -8.79 -7.56 -20.05
N GLU A 284 -9.77 -7.92 -20.88
CA GLU A 284 -10.90 -7.04 -21.24
C GLU A 284 -10.51 -5.71 -21.96
N PHE A 285 -9.24 -5.59 -22.41
CA PHE A 285 -8.73 -4.36 -23.00
C PHE A 285 -8.11 -4.58 -24.40
N PRO A 286 -8.92 -4.54 -25.47
CA PRO A 286 -8.48 -4.88 -26.84
C PRO A 286 -7.30 -4.06 -27.37
N ARG A 287 -7.11 -2.84 -26.87
CA ARG A 287 -5.96 -2.00 -27.24
C ARG A 287 -4.66 -2.56 -26.70
N GLY A 288 -4.64 -3.01 -25.44
CA GLY A 288 -3.49 -3.68 -24.83
C GLY A 288 -3.12 -4.95 -25.60
N VAL A 289 -4.11 -5.78 -25.95
CA VAL A 289 -3.90 -6.99 -26.77
C VAL A 289 -3.19 -6.64 -28.09
N ARG A 290 -3.70 -5.65 -28.84
CA ARG A 290 -3.08 -5.24 -30.12
C ARG A 290 -1.64 -4.75 -29.95
N GLN A 291 -1.36 -4.03 -28.87
CA GLN A 291 0.01 -3.59 -28.56
C GLN A 291 0.93 -4.77 -28.24
N CYS A 292 0.47 -5.74 -27.45
CA CYS A 292 1.23 -6.96 -27.18
C CYS A 292 1.51 -7.80 -28.44
N GLN A 293 0.65 -7.75 -29.44
CA GLN A 293 0.79 -8.46 -30.73
C GLN A 293 1.73 -7.76 -31.72
N GLU A 294 2.29 -6.60 -31.40
CA GLU A 294 3.25 -5.89 -32.27
C GLU A 294 4.50 -6.74 -32.49
N ARG A 295 4.74 -7.14 -33.72
CA ARG A 295 5.86 -8.06 -34.11
C ARG A 295 7.23 -7.59 -33.61
N GLN A 296 7.45 -6.28 -33.55
CA GLN A 296 8.71 -5.70 -33.10
C GLN A 296 9.03 -5.99 -31.63
N LEU A 297 8.03 -6.33 -30.82
CA LEU A 297 8.22 -6.68 -29.41
C LEU A 297 8.76 -8.10 -29.20
N GLY A 298 8.47 -9.02 -30.12
CA GLY A 298 8.83 -10.44 -29.99
C GLY A 298 8.23 -11.10 -28.73
N LEU A 299 7.13 -10.57 -28.22
CA LEU A 299 6.57 -11.00 -26.92
C LEU A 299 6.17 -12.49 -26.94
N GLU A 300 5.63 -13.00 -28.04
CA GLU A 300 5.23 -14.41 -28.17
C GLU A 300 6.43 -15.34 -27.94
N ASP A 301 7.56 -15.08 -28.61
CA ASP A 301 8.76 -15.89 -28.47
C ASP A 301 9.34 -15.82 -27.05
N ILE A 302 9.32 -14.62 -26.44
CA ILE A 302 9.76 -14.40 -25.05
C ILE A 302 8.92 -15.24 -24.09
N LEU A 303 7.60 -15.21 -24.21
CA LEU A 303 6.69 -15.95 -23.34
C LEU A 303 6.82 -17.45 -23.50
N ILE A 304 6.98 -17.97 -24.74
CA ILE A 304 7.20 -19.39 -25.02
C ILE A 304 8.50 -19.88 -24.37
N GLU A 305 9.59 -19.13 -24.58
CA GLU A 305 10.89 -19.52 -24.00
C GLU A 305 10.87 -19.47 -22.48
N ARG A 306 10.27 -18.43 -21.91
CA ARG A 306 10.14 -18.28 -20.45
C ARG A 306 9.28 -19.40 -19.86
N SER A 307 8.13 -19.72 -20.44
CA SER A 307 7.29 -20.85 -20.01
C SER A 307 8.05 -22.17 -20.04
N ARG A 308 8.93 -22.37 -21.04
CA ARG A 308 9.76 -23.57 -21.10
C ARG A 308 10.79 -23.62 -19.97
N MET A 309 11.41 -22.48 -19.63
CA MET A 309 12.39 -22.41 -18.55
C MET A 309 11.78 -22.61 -17.17
N LEU A 310 10.56 -22.11 -16.94
CA LEU A 310 9.92 -22.11 -15.63
C LEU A 310 9.12 -23.39 -15.33
N LYS A 311 8.84 -24.22 -16.33
CA LYS A 311 7.91 -25.35 -16.26
C LYS A 311 8.13 -26.32 -15.10
N ASP A 312 9.38 -26.51 -14.69
CA ASP A 312 9.75 -27.48 -13.66
C ASP A 312 10.18 -26.79 -12.33
N GLN A 313 9.85 -25.51 -12.15
CA GLN A 313 10.26 -24.70 -11.01
C GLN A 313 9.02 -24.27 -10.20
N GLU A 314 8.78 -24.95 -9.07
CA GLU A 314 7.62 -24.68 -8.21
C GLU A 314 7.59 -23.24 -7.65
N GLU A 315 8.75 -22.62 -7.45
CA GLU A 315 8.87 -21.28 -6.90
C GLU A 315 8.42 -20.17 -7.86
N PHE A 316 8.31 -20.45 -9.17
CA PHE A 316 7.89 -19.50 -10.22
C PHE A 316 6.55 -19.85 -10.86
N GLN A 317 5.70 -20.56 -10.14
CA GLN A 317 4.42 -21.04 -10.68
C GLN A 317 3.50 -19.87 -11.10
N GLU A 318 3.45 -18.78 -10.33
CA GLU A 318 2.62 -17.62 -10.66
C GLU A 318 3.13 -16.91 -11.94
N GLU A 319 4.45 -16.79 -12.09
CA GLU A 319 5.05 -16.24 -13.31
C GLU A 319 4.73 -17.08 -14.53
N LEU A 320 4.80 -18.42 -14.41
CA LEU A 320 4.41 -19.35 -15.48
C LEU A 320 2.93 -19.18 -15.86
N GLU A 321 2.04 -19.08 -14.88
CA GLU A 321 0.61 -18.86 -15.12
C GLU A 321 0.34 -17.57 -15.88
N PHE A 322 1.02 -16.47 -15.55
CA PHE A 322 0.93 -15.22 -16.29
C PHE A 322 1.44 -15.35 -17.73
N CYS A 323 2.54 -16.07 -17.97
CA CYS A 323 3.03 -16.34 -19.32
C CYS A 323 2.00 -17.10 -20.16
N GLU A 324 1.43 -18.17 -19.60
CA GLU A 324 0.40 -18.98 -20.28
C GLU A 324 -0.89 -18.19 -20.52
N GLN A 325 -1.28 -17.33 -19.58
CA GLN A 325 -2.44 -16.46 -19.73
C GLN A 325 -2.24 -15.45 -20.86
N LEU A 326 -1.08 -14.80 -20.93
CA LEU A 326 -0.73 -13.85 -22.00
C LEU A 326 -0.70 -14.53 -23.37
N LEU A 327 -0.10 -15.72 -23.48
CA LEU A 327 -0.10 -16.51 -24.71
C LEU A 327 -1.53 -16.81 -25.16
N ARG A 328 -2.39 -17.21 -24.24
CA ARG A 328 -3.79 -17.53 -24.52
C ARG A 328 -4.60 -16.31 -24.96
N ILE A 329 -4.45 -15.15 -24.27
CA ILE A 329 -5.22 -13.94 -24.58
C ILE A 329 -4.73 -13.28 -25.87
N CYS A 330 -3.41 -13.21 -26.07
CA CYS A 330 -2.85 -12.40 -27.15
C CYS A 330 -2.56 -13.21 -28.43
N PHE A 331 -2.24 -14.51 -28.34
CA PHE A 331 -1.69 -15.27 -29.46
C PHE A 331 -2.44 -16.54 -29.82
N SER A 332 -3.37 -17.04 -28.97
CA SER A 332 -4.24 -18.14 -29.40
C SER A 332 -5.23 -17.66 -30.45
N GLN A 333 -5.28 -18.36 -31.59
CA GLN A 333 -6.32 -18.11 -32.58
C GLN A 333 -7.69 -18.46 -31.96
N PRO A 334 -8.75 -17.65 -32.19
CA PRO A 334 -10.09 -18.10 -31.85
C PRO A 334 -10.32 -19.41 -32.61
N GLU A 335 -10.69 -20.47 -31.88
CA GLU A 335 -11.19 -21.68 -32.52
C GLU A 335 -12.36 -21.27 -33.41
N GLU A 336 -12.19 -21.35 -34.74
CA GLU A 336 -13.31 -21.29 -35.66
C GLU A 336 -14.17 -22.49 -35.29
N ASN A 337 -15.24 -22.26 -34.53
CA ASN A 337 -16.32 -23.21 -34.38
C ASN A 337 -16.85 -23.49 -35.78
N GLY A 338 -16.30 -24.55 -36.39
CA GLY A 338 -16.85 -25.10 -37.60
C GLY A 338 -18.30 -25.49 -37.37
N MET A 339 -19.20 -24.60 -37.77
CA MET A 339 -20.55 -24.94 -38.08
C MET A 339 -20.47 -25.83 -39.35
N ASP A 340 -20.25 -27.11 -39.16
CA ASP A 340 -20.58 -28.08 -40.20
C ASP A 340 -22.11 -28.19 -40.31
N ARG A 341 -22.56 -28.01 -41.52
CA ARG A 341 -23.93 -28.08 -42.02
C ARG A 341 -24.54 -29.49 -41.93
#